data_d3cb540e6e4dcd96629ed37682eebc12
#
_entry.id   d3cb540e6e4dcd96629ed37682eebc12
#
_cell.length_a   1.000
_cell.length_b   1.000
_cell.length_c   1.000
_cell.angle_alpha   90.00
_cell.angle_beta   90.00
_cell.angle_gamma   90.00
#
_symmetry.space_group_name_H-M   'P 1'
#
loop_
_entity.id
_entity.type
_entity.pdbx_description
1 polymer ?
#
loop_
_entity_poly.entity_id
_entity_poly.type
_entity_poly.pdbx_seq_one_letter_code
_entity_poly.pdbx_strand_id
1 'polypeptide(L)'
;MPEIRITPASGTVVVRAGGAVIAESTSALMLEEDGHDPVFYIPRGDIGMTFLDPSATRTTCPHKGEAVHFDLVAKSGPIRDAAWSYETPHDAVAAIAGMVAFY
;
A
#
# COMPACT_ATOMS: atom_id res chain seq x y z
N MET A 1 12.14 -20.22 -4.43
CA MET A 1 11.03 -19.34 -3.97
C MET A 1 11.64 -18.03 -3.50
N PRO A 2 11.14 -16.89 -3.97
CA PRO A 2 11.59 -15.62 -3.43
C PRO A 2 11.26 -15.55 -1.94
N GLU A 3 12.20 -15.07 -1.16
CA GLU A 3 11.97 -14.83 0.25
C GLU A 3 11.29 -13.48 0.44
N ILE A 4 10.26 -13.44 1.27
CA ILE A 4 9.56 -12.22 1.62
C ILE A 4 9.79 -11.96 3.11
N ARG A 5 10.28 -10.75 3.42
CA ARG A 5 10.49 -10.30 4.81
C ARG A 5 9.63 -9.08 5.06
N ILE A 6 8.93 -9.07 6.18
CA ILE A 6 8.10 -7.95 6.60
C ILE A 6 8.62 -7.47 7.95
N THR A 7 9.05 -6.22 8.00
CA THR A 7 9.60 -5.61 9.20
C THR A 7 8.99 -4.23 9.42
N PRO A 8 8.95 -3.72 10.67
CA PRO A 8 8.53 -2.35 10.89
C PRO A 8 9.45 -1.38 10.15
N ALA A 9 8.87 -0.40 9.48
CA ALA A 9 9.63 0.68 8.86
C ALA A 9 10.19 1.58 9.96
N SER A 10 11.44 2.04 9.79
CA SER A 10 12.01 2.99 10.73
C SER A 10 11.56 4.40 10.41
N GLY A 11 11.29 5.18 11.47
CA GLY A 11 10.90 6.58 11.34
C GLY A 11 9.49 6.75 10.83
N THR A 12 9.24 7.89 10.20
CA THR A 12 7.91 8.26 9.69
C THR A 12 7.87 8.10 8.18
N VAL A 13 6.84 7.39 7.70
CA VAL A 13 6.55 7.26 6.27
C VAL A 13 5.50 8.29 5.90
N VAL A 14 5.78 9.12 4.90
CA VAL A 14 4.89 10.19 4.45
C VAL A 14 4.61 10.00 2.96
N VAL A 15 3.33 10.09 2.59
CA VAL A 15 2.91 10.08 1.19
C VAL A 15 2.29 11.44 0.87
N ARG A 16 2.79 12.08 -0.18
CA ARG A 16 2.31 13.38 -0.64
C ARG A 16 1.87 13.31 -2.09
N ALA A 17 0.79 14.00 -2.40
CA ALA A 17 0.34 14.15 -3.77
C ALA A 17 -0.45 15.44 -3.92
N GLY A 18 -0.24 16.15 -5.04
CA GLY A 18 -0.99 17.36 -5.34
C GLY A 18 -0.92 18.44 -4.27
N GLY A 19 0.20 18.53 -3.55
CA GLY A 19 0.39 19.52 -2.49
C GLY A 19 -0.24 19.12 -1.14
N ALA A 20 -0.82 17.92 -1.05
CA ALA A 20 -1.42 17.44 0.18
C ALA A 20 -0.66 16.25 0.76
N VAL A 21 -0.68 16.11 2.07
CA VAL A 21 -0.21 14.91 2.77
C VAL A 21 -1.36 13.90 2.76
N ILE A 22 -1.16 12.81 2.05
CA ILE A 22 -2.16 11.74 1.91
C ILE A 22 -2.08 10.76 3.08
N ALA A 23 -0.88 10.48 3.54
CA ALA A 23 -0.64 9.55 4.64
C ALA A 23 0.59 9.98 5.42
N GLU A 24 0.57 9.68 6.72
CA GLU A 24 1.73 9.87 7.60
C GLU A 24 1.63 8.82 8.70
N SER A 25 2.65 7.99 8.81
CA SER A 25 2.60 6.84 9.71
C SER A 25 3.95 6.54 10.33
N THR A 26 3.92 6.22 11.62
CA THR A 26 5.06 5.64 12.32
C THR A 26 4.87 4.13 12.51
N SER A 27 3.79 3.57 11.97
CA SER A 27 3.42 2.16 12.10
C SER A 27 3.41 1.42 10.76
N ALA A 28 4.07 1.97 9.74
CA ALA A 28 4.17 1.32 8.44
C ALA A 28 5.03 0.05 8.54
N LEU A 29 4.71 -0.92 7.68
CA LEU A 29 5.52 -2.12 7.53
C LEU A 29 6.27 -2.06 6.20
N MET A 30 7.53 -2.48 6.23
CA MET A 30 8.34 -2.59 5.03
C MET A 30 8.35 -4.06 4.59
N LEU A 31 7.92 -4.30 3.35
CA LEU A 31 7.98 -5.62 2.76
C LEU A 31 9.13 -5.66 1.77
N GLU A 32 10.06 -6.59 2.00
CA GLU A 32 11.18 -6.83 1.11
C GLU A 32 11.03 -8.19 0.45
N GLU A 33 11.17 -8.21 -0.85
CA GLU A 33 11.09 -9.43 -1.65
C GLU A 33 12.31 -9.49 -2.56
N ASP A 34 12.97 -10.64 -2.62
CA ASP A 34 14.17 -10.80 -3.42
C ASP A 34 13.93 -10.41 -4.88
N GLY A 35 14.80 -9.56 -5.41
CA GLY A 35 14.71 -9.08 -6.79
C GLY A 35 13.79 -7.87 -6.99
N HIS A 36 13.20 -7.34 -5.92
CA HIS A 36 12.28 -6.21 -5.98
C HIS A 36 12.68 -5.11 -5.00
N ASP A 37 12.28 -3.88 -5.29
CA ASP A 37 12.45 -2.77 -4.37
C ASP A 37 11.53 -2.94 -3.16
N PRO A 38 11.92 -2.44 -1.98
CA PRO A 38 11.06 -2.49 -0.79
C PRO A 38 9.75 -1.74 -1.03
N VAL A 39 8.66 -2.26 -0.46
CA VAL A 39 7.35 -1.65 -0.52
C VAL A 39 6.88 -1.35 0.90
N PHE A 40 6.35 -0.16 1.11
CA PHE A 40 5.82 0.25 2.42
C PHE A 40 4.31 0.10 2.42
N TYR A 41 3.80 -0.61 3.43
CA TYR A 41 2.37 -0.80 3.65
C TYR A 41 1.96 0.01 4.86
N ILE A 42 0.93 0.84 4.72
CA ILE A 42 0.51 1.82 5.71
C ILE A 42 -0.85 1.44 6.26
N PRO A 43 -1.04 1.45 7.61
CA PRO A 43 -2.36 1.22 8.18
C PRO A 43 -3.37 2.25 7.69
N ARG A 44 -4.59 1.82 7.41
CA ARG A 44 -5.64 2.72 6.89
C ARG A 44 -5.95 3.87 7.84
N GLY A 45 -5.79 3.67 9.13
CA GLY A 45 -5.99 4.72 10.13
C GLY A 45 -5.02 5.89 10.02
N ASP A 46 -3.88 5.69 9.33
CA ASP A 46 -2.86 6.72 9.13
C ASP A 46 -2.93 7.33 7.73
N ILE A 47 -3.98 7.01 6.97
CA ILE A 47 -4.19 7.47 5.59
C ILE A 47 -5.46 8.30 5.53
N GLY A 48 -5.42 9.40 4.79
CA GLY A 48 -6.63 10.14 4.45
C GLY A 48 -7.43 9.36 3.41
N MET A 49 -8.23 8.40 3.85
CA MET A 49 -8.95 7.48 2.94
C MET A 49 -9.95 8.21 2.05
N THR A 50 -10.36 9.44 2.40
CA THR A 50 -11.21 10.25 1.53
C THR A 50 -10.51 10.66 0.23
N PHE A 51 -9.17 10.58 0.18
CA PHE A 51 -8.41 10.81 -1.05
C PHE A 51 -8.36 9.58 -1.96
N LEU A 52 -8.82 8.43 -1.48
CA LEU A 52 -8.71 7.17 -2.24
C LEU A 52 -10.11 6.70 -2.64
N ASP A 53 -10.31 6.54 -3.95
CA ASP A 53 -11.53 5.95 -4.49
C ASP A 53 -11.27 4.53 -4.95
N PRO A 54 -12.13 3.56 -4.60
CA PRO A 54 -11.98 2.20 -5.11
C PRO A 54 -11.98 2.15 -6.62
N SER A 55 -11.02 1.43 -7.19
CA SER A 55 -10.91 1.19 -8.62
C SER A 55 -11.49 -0.19 -8.94
N ALA A 56 -11.88 -0.41 -10.19
CA ALA A 56 -12.30 -1.72 -10.65
C ALA A 56 -11.12 -2.67 -10.92
N THR A 57 -9.91 -2.16 -10.89
CA THR A 57 -8.70 -2.94 -11.18
C THR A 57 -8.44 -3.96 -10.08
N ARG A 58 -8.14 -5.18 -10.50
CA ARG A 58 -7.69 -6.26 -9.61
C ARG A 58 -6.45 -6.89 -10.21
N THR A 59 -5.48 -7.19 -9.36
CA THR A 59 -4.29 -7.91 -9.77
C THR A 59 -4.05 -9.07 -8.82
N THR A 60 -3.36 -10.10 -9.28
CA THR A 60 -3.06 -11.27 -8.47
C THR A 60 -1.56 -11.48 -8.39
N CYS A 61 -1.07 -11.61 -7.16
CA CYS A 61 0.31 -12.00 -6.90
C CYS A 61 0.30 -13.43 -6.36
N PRO A 62 1.05 -14.37 -6.98
CA PRO A 62 1.04 -15.76 -6.50
C PRO A 62 1.54 -15.90 -5.06
N HIS A 63 2.33 -14.94 -4.59
CA HIS A 63 2.92 -14.99 -3.24
C HIS A 63 2.09 -14.22 -2.19
N LYS A 64 1.26 -13.27 -2.61
CA LYS A 64 0.54 -12.38 -1.69
C LYS A 64 -0.97 -12.50 -1.78
N GLY A 65 -1.51 -12.86 -2.93
CA GLY A 65 -2.95 -12.99 -3.16
C GLY A 65 -3.49 -11.96 -4.12
N GLU A 66 -4.78 -11.66 -4.02
CA GLU A 66 -5.45 -10.69 -4.88
C GLU A 66 -5.38 -9.30 -4.27
N ALA A 67 -4.96 -8.31 -5.07
CA ALA A 67 -4.92 -6.92 -4.66
C ALA A 67 -6.11 -6.16 -5.22
N VAL A 68 -6.72 -5.33 -4.37
CA VAL A 68 -7.64 -4.28 -4.80
C VAL A 68 -6.83 -3.01 -5.04
N HIS A 69 -7.31 -2.13 -5.91
CA HIS A 69 -6.61 -0.91 -6.28
C HIS A 69 -7.47 0.31 -6.00
N PHE A 70 -6.81 1.45 -5.82
CA PHE A 70 -7.46 2.72 -5.54
C PHE A 70 -6.91 3.79 -6.48
N ASP A 71 -7.82 4.67 -6.92
CA ASP A 71 -7.44 5.92 -7.57
C ASP A 71 -7.17 6.95 -6.49
N LEU A 72 -6.16 7.79 -6.68
CA LEU A 72 -5.89 8.90 -5.79
C LEU A 72 -6.54 10.16 -6.35
N VAL A 73 -7.44 10.76 -5.57
CA VAL A 73 -8.15 11.99 -5.96
C VAL A 73 -7.36 13.17 -5.42
N ALA A 74 -6.49 13.73 -6.26
CA ALA A 74 -5.69 14.90 -5.92
C ALA A 74 -6.33 16.17 -6.51
N LYS A 75 -5.89 17.34 -6.03
CA LYS A 75 -6.36 18.62 -6.53
C LYS A 75 -6.18 18.78 -8.04
N SER A 76 -5.10 18.21 -8.58
CA SER A 76 -4.78 18.26 -10.01
C SER A 76 -5.57 17.25 -10.83
N GLY A 77 -6.44 16.45 -10.22
CA GLY A 77 -7.22 15.41 -10.86
C GLY A 77 -6.88 14.02 -10.34
N PRO A 78 -7.58 12.98 -10.81
CA PRO A 78 -7.35 11.63 -10.34
C PRO A 78 -6.06 11.03 -10.90
N ILE A 79 -5.36 10.28 -10.05
CA ILE A 79 -4.23 9.43 -10.46
C ILE A 79 -4.72 7.99 -10.38
N ARG A 80 -4.88 7.37 -11.54
CA ARG A 80 -5.50 6.05 -11.64
C ARG A 80 -4.61 4.97 -11.07
N ASP A 81 -5.22 4.06 -10.31
CA ASP A 81 -4.56 2.88 -9.73
C ASP A 81 -3.27 3.23 -8.98
N ALA A 82 -3.30 4.35 -8.23
CA ALA A 82 -2.13 4.89 -7.55
C ALA A 82 -1.76 4.13 -6.28
N ALA A 83 -2.68 3.32 -5.75
CA ALA A 83 -2.46 2.58 -4.52
C ALA A 83 -3.11 1.21 -4.61
N TRP A 84 -2.65 0.29 -3.77
CA TRP A 84 -3.23 -1.06 -3.72
C TRP A 84 -3.23 -1.61 -2.31
N SER A 85 -4.05 -2.65 -2.08
CA SER A 85 -4.12 -3.33 -0.80
C SER A 85 -4.45 -4.81 -1.00
N TYR A 86 -3.85 -5.64 -0.19
CA TYR A 86 -4.20 -7.06 -0.07
C TYR A 86 -5.11 -7.20 1.14
N GLU A 87 -6.42 -7.26 0.93
CA GLU A 87 -7.39 -7.31 2.03
C GLU A 87 -7.45 -8.68 2.68
N THR A 88 -7.24 -9.72 1.88
CA THR A 88 -7.18 -11.11 2.36
C THR A 88 -5.96 -11.80 1.78
N PRO A 89 -4.76 -11.38 2.22
CA PRO A 89 -3.52 -11.94 1.67
C PRO A 89 -3.30 -13.38 2.13
N HIS A 90 -2.38 -14.06 1.46
CA HIS A 90 -1.94 -15.39 1.92
C HIS A 90 -1.36 -15.31 3.33
N ASP A 91 -1.46 -16.41 4.08
CA ASP A 91 -1.06 -16.46 5.50
C ASP A 91 0.38 -16.01 5.73
N ALA A 92 1.28 -16.31 4.81
CA ALA A 92 2.70 -15.93 4.94
C ALA A 92 2.92 -14.42 5.01
N VAL A 93 1.96 -13.63 4.51
CA VAL A 93 2.04 -12.16 4.52
C VAL A 93 0.83 -11.54 5.21
N ALA A 94 0.23 -12.25 6.14
CA ALA A 94 -0.97 -11.80 6.85
C ALA A 94 -0.79 -10.45 7.55
N ALA A 95 0.44 -10.08 7.90
CA ALA A 95 0.72 -8.84 8.60
C ALA A 95 0.33 -7.58 7.79
N ILE A 96 0.28 -7.67 6.46
CA ILE A 96 -0.08 -6.52 5.61
C ILE A 96 -1.57 -6.46 5.28
N ALA A 97 -2.38 -7.37 5.85
CA ALA A 97 -3.82 -7.42 5.55
C ALA A 97 -4.49 -6.07 5.76
N GLY A 98 -5.17 -5.59 4.73
CA GLY A 98 -5.90 -4.33 4.77
C GLY A 98 -5.04 -3.06 4.70
N MET A 99 -3.73 -3.18 4.81
CA MET A 99 -2.83 -2.03 4.71
C MET A 99 -2.69 -1.60 3.25
N VAL A 100 -2.32 -0.34 3.03
CA VAL A 100 -2.29 0.25 1.69
C VAL A 100 -0.86 0.64 1.33
N ALA A 101 -0.48 0.30 0.10
CA ALA A 101 0.79 0.71 -0.49
C ALA A 101 0.53 1.67 -1.66
N PHE A 102 1.50 2.53 -1.96
CA PHE A 102 1.39 3.54 -3.01
C PHE A 102 2.51 3.33 -4.04
N TYR A 103 2.19 3.59 -5.28
CA TYR A 103 3.19 3.60 -6.36
C TYR A 103 4.10 4.81 -6.27
#